data_7e84410a59884425df60696687f6026b
#
_entry.id   7e84410a59884425df60696687f6026b
#
_cell.length_a   1.000
_cell.length_b   1.000
_cell.length_c   1.000
_cell.angle_alpha   90.00
_cell.angle_beta   90.00
_cell.angle_gamma   90.00
#
_symmetry.space_group_name_H-M   'P 1'
#
loop_
_entity.id
_entity.type
_entity.pdbx_description
1 polymer ?
#
loop_
_entity_poly.entity_id
_entity_poly.type
_entity_poly.pdbx_seq_one_letter_code
_entity_poly.pdbx_strand_id
1 'polypeptide(L)'
;MTMLTDTLAAIVGPAHVLTGADLDSYEQDWRGRVRGRALCVVRPATADEVARVVRACAAAGTSLVPQGGNTGLVAGSTPDATGTQVVLSLRRMNAVRAIDPQNMTFTVEAGCILQTLQQVADEAGFLFPLSLGAEGSCTIGGNLATNAGGTQVVRYGNARELCLGLEVVTAQGALWDGLSGLRKDNTGYDLRDLFIGSEGTLGIITAATLKLHPRPAAQLTAWVALASLEDATALLGLAHRHLAAGLTGFEVMNQFALGLVDRHYPQLRVPMWREHAWCVLIELSDNESEDHARAQFEGLLETAFEQGLAADAIVAESLKQAHDLWHIRESITLAQAEEGVNVKHDISIPVSRIPDFVREADAALAAGVPGVRFVNFGHLGDGNLHYNIQAPAEGDARAFVAAHE
;
A
#
# COMPACT_ATOMS: atom_id res chain seq x y z
N MET A 1 34.01 -15.36 -7.77
CA MET A 1 33.25 -14.08 -7.65
C MET A 1 33.43 -13.18 -8.86
N THR A 2 34.64 -12.90 -9.33
CA THR A 2 34.91 -12.09 -10.53
C THR A 2 34.21 -12.62 -11.79
N MET A 3 34.16 -13.94 -12.01
CA MET A 3 33.51 -14.56 -13.17
C MET A 3 31.99 -14.29 -13.26
N LEU A 4 31.24 -14.23 -12.14
CA LEU A 4 29.79 -13.99 -12.18
C LEU A 4 29.51 -12.52 -12.54
N THR A 5 30.19 -11.56 -11.90
CA THR A 5 30.02 -10.14 -12.18
C THR A 5 30.35 -9.80 -13.62
N ASP A 6 31.38 -10.42 -14.20
CA ASP A 6 31.74 -10.26 -15.60
C ASP A 6 30.66 -10.83 -16.52
N THR A 7 30.09 -12.00 -16.17
CA THR A 7 28.96 -12.58 -16.90
C THR A 7 27.72 -11.69 -16.85
N LEU A 8 27.39 -11.14 -15.67
CA LEU A 8 26.28 -10.20 -15.52
C LEU A 8 26.51 -8.93 -16.32
N ALA A 9 27.74 -8.38 -16.31
CA ALA A 9 28.11 -7.22 -17.11
C ALA A 9 27.99 -7.47 -18.62
N ALA A 10 28.29 -8.69 -19.08
CA ALA A 10 28.08 -9.07 -20.47
C ALA A 10 26.59 -9.20 -20.85
N ILE A 11 25.70 -9.42 -19.87
CA ILE A 11 24.24 -9.48 -20.11
C ILE A 11 23.62 -8.10 -20.18
N VAL A 12 23.83 -7.26 -19.15
CA VAL A 12 23.10 -6.00 -18.98
C VAL A 12 23.94 -4.76 -19.34
N GLY A 13 25.21 -4.95 -19.67
CA GLY A 13 26.21 -3.87 -19.83
C GLY A 13 26.92 -3.52 -18.52
N PRO A 14 28.22 -3.18 -18.54
CA PRO A 14 29.02 -2.94 -17.34
C PRO A 14 28.53 -1.77 -16.49
N ALA A 15 27.96 -0.73 -17.10
CA ALA A 15 27.36 0.42 -16.38
C ALA A 15 26.11 0.05 -15.56
N HIS A 16 25.59 -1.16 -15.73
CA HIS A 16 24.38 -1.64 -15.07
C HIS A 16 24.62 -2.77 -14.07
N VAL A 17 25.89 -3.03 -13.77
CA VAL A 17 26.33 -3.87 -12.63
C VAL A 17 27.02 -2.94 -11.65
N LEU A 18 26.33 -2.62 -10.54
CA LEU A 18 26.83 -1.73 -9.50
C LEU A 18 27.62 -2.53 -8.46
N THR A 19 28.69 -1.93 -7.92
CA THR A 19 29.53 -2.52 -6.88
C THR A 19 30.05 -1.42 -5.94
N GLY A 20 30.58 -1.80 -4.79
CA GLY A 20 31.19 -0.86 -3.84
C GLY A 20 30.20 0.14 -3.24
N ALA A 21 30.52 1.42 -3.26
CA ALA A 21 29.68 2.46 -2.64
C ALA A 21 28.32 2.66 -3.32
N ASP A 22 28.16 2.25 -4.58
CA ASP A 22 26.89 2.37 -5.30
C ASP A 22 25.80 1.39 -4.79
N LEU A 23 26.15 0.48 -3.86
CA LEU A 23 25.21 -0.49 -3.29
C LEU A 23 24.40 0.07 -2.12
N ASP A 24 24.83 1.14 -1.48
CA ASP A 24 24.28 1.63 -0.21
C ASP A 24 22.75 1.77 -0.21
N SER A 25 22.16 2.34 -1.26
CA SER A 25 20.71 2.56 -1.37
C SER A 25 19.90 1.28 -1.63
N TYR A 26 20.56 0.18 -1.97
CA TYR A 26 19.94 -1.12 -2.24
C TYR A 26 20.06 -2.10 -1.06
N GLU A 27 20.97 -1.82 -0.13
CA GLU A 27 21.34 -2.71 0.98
C GLU A 27 20.58 -2.42 2.27
N GLN A 28 19.82 -1.33 2.34
CA GLN A 28 19.09 -0.93 3.54
C GLN A 28 17.59 -0.91 3.27
N ASP A 29 16.79 -1.43 4.22
CA ASP A 29 15.34 -1.34 4.17
C ASP A 29 14.85 0.12 4.35
N TRP A 30 13.61 0.39 3.95
CA TRP A 30 13.01 1.74 4.02
C TRP A 30 12.99 2.30 5.46
N ARG A 31 12.81 1.45 6.47
CA ARG A 31 12.78 1.84 7.89
C ARG A 31 14.16 2.11 8.48
N GLY A 32 15.24 1.77 7.77
CA GLY A 32 16.61 1.86 8.27
C GLY A 32 16.94 0.88 9.42
N ARG A 33 16.14 -0.19 9.58
CA ARG A 33 16.29 -1.18 10.66
C ARG A 33 17.10 -2.39 10.25
N VAL A 34 17.02 -2.78 9.00
CA VAL A 34 17.72 -3.92 8.43
C VAL A 34 18.69 -3.42 7.37
N ARG A 35 19.96 -3.81 7.54
CA ARG A 35 20.99 -3.55 6.55
C ARG A 35 21.70 -4.87 6.21
N GLY A 36 21.66 -5.21 4.93
CA GLY A 36 22.38 -6.35 4.39
C GLY A 36 23.66 -5.96 3.65
N ARG A 37 24.15 -6.89 2.84
CA ARG A 37 25.29 -6.71 1.95
C ARG A 37 25.03 -7.49 0.66
N ALA A 38 25.15 -6.82 -0.48
CA ALA A 38 25.04 -7.47 -1.77
C ALA A 38 26.43 -7.78 -2.37
N LEU A 39 26.51 -8.82 -3.19
CA LEU A 39 27.65 -9.07 -4.05
C LEU A 39 27.75 -7.96 -5.13
N CYS A 40 26.62 -7.66 -5.73
CA CYS A 40 26.44 -6.56 -6.69
C CYS A 40 24.94 -6.29 -6.86
N VAL A 41 24.61 -5.15 -7.49
CA VAL A 41 23.27 -4.85 -7.99
C VAL A 41 23.29 -4.95 -9.51
N VAL A 42 22.39 -5.74 -10.10
CA VAL A 42 22.20 -5.85 -11.55
C VAL A 42 20.91 -5.17 -11.95
N ARG A 43 20.95 -4.37 -13.03
CA ARG A 43 19.83 -3.56 -13.51
C ARG A 43 19.48 -3.92 -14.96
N PRO A 44 18.70 -4.99 -15.22
CA PRO A 44 18.23 -5.35 -16.55
C PRO A 44 17.25 -4.32 -17.10
N ALA A 45 17.15 -4.24 -18.45
CA ALA A 45 16.23 -3.37 -19.17
C ALA A 45 15.14 -4.15 -19.91
N THR A 46 15.26 -5.47 -20.02
CA THR A 46 14.31 -6.34 -20.73
C THR A 46 14.08 -7.64 -19.99
N ALA A 47 12.93 -8.27 -20.26
CA ALA A 47 12.60 -9.58 -19.70
C ALA A 47 13.63 -10.67 -20.11
N ASP A 48 14.21 -10.58 -21.31
CA ASP A 48 15.29 -11.48 -21.74
C ASP A 48 16.56 -11.29 -20.89
N GLU A 49 16.95 -10.05 -20.63
CA GLU A 49 18.08 -9.79 -19.74
C GLU A 49 17.81 -10.35 -18.33
N VAL A 50 16.59 -10.17 -17.77
CA VAL A 50 16.18 -10.78 -16.49
C VAL A 50 16.34 -12.29 -16.55
N ALA A 51 15.82 -12.94 -17.57
CA ALA A 51 15.90 -14.39 -17.75
C ALA A 51 17.36 -14.90 -17.82
N ARG A 52 18.23 -14.17 -18.53
CA ARG A 52 19.65 -14.50 -18.62
C ARG A 52 20.37 -14.30 -17.30
N VAL A 53 20.06 -13.23 -16.56
CA VAL A 53 20.59 -12.97 -15.21
C VAL A 53 20.21 -14.09 -14.25
N VAL A 54 18.91 -14.49 -14.24
CA VAL A 54 18.42 -15.60 -13.40
C VAL A 54 19.20 -16.88 -13.72
N ARG A 55 19.35 -17.26 -14.99
CA ARG A 55 20.11 -18.46 -15.38
C ARG A 55 21.58 -18.37 -14.97
N ALA A 56 22.23 -17.22 -15.11
CA ALA A 56 23.62 -17.02 -14.72
C ALA A 56 23.82 -17.17 -13.21
N CYS A 57 22.94 -16.57 -12.41
CA CYS A 57 22.97 -16.70 -10.96
C CYS A 57 22.69 -18.14 -10.49
N ALA A 58 21.70 -18.80 -11.09
CA ALA A 58 21.38 -20.20 -10.78
C ALA A 58 22.57 -21.14 -11.11
N ALA A 59 23.24 -20.95 -12.24
CA ALA A 59 24.42 -21.72 -12.63
C ALA A 59 25.60 -21.47 -11.68
N ALA A 60 25.69 -20.29 -11.07
CA ALA A 60 26.71 -19.93 -10.08
C ALA A 60 26.33 -20.32 -8.63
N GLY A 61 25.14 -20.86 -8.39
CA GLY A 61 24.62 -21.15 -7.05
C GLY A 61 24.41 -19.89 -6.20
N THR A 62 24.16 -18.74 -6.84
CA THR A 62 24.02 -17.44 -6.20
C THR A 62 22.54 -17.05 -6.11
N SER A 63 22.08 -16.68 -4.91
CA SER A 63 20.71 -16.22 -4.69
C SER A 63 20.47 -14.82 -5.27
N LEU A 64 19.25 -14.61 -5.78
CA LEU A 64 18.76 -13.30 -6.26
C LEU A 64 17.77 -12.70 -5.27
N VAL A 65 17.87 -11.39 -5.09
CA VAL A 65 16.91 -10.58 -4.33
C VAL A 65 16.26 -9.59 -5.30
N PRO A 66 15.04 -9.85 -5.79
CA PRO A 66 14.32 -8.89 -6.63
C PRO A 66 13.98 -7.63 -5.83
N GLN A 67 14.24 -6.46 -6.41
CA GLN A 67 13.96 -5.20 -5.76
C GLN A 67 13.30 -4.21 -6.73
N GLY A 68 12.14 -3.68 -6.33
CA GLY A 68 11.45 -2.56 -6.98
C GLY A 68 11.84 -1.21 -6.40
N GLY A 69 10.87 -0.50 -5.81
CA GLY A 69 11.07 0.80 -5.16
C GLY A 69 11.76 0.74 -3.80
N ASN A 70 11.90 -0.43 -3.21
CA ASN A 70 12.43 -0.68 -1.85
C ASN A 70 11.64 0.08 -0.76
N THR A 71 10.31 0.13 -0.88
CA THR A 71 9.40 0.83 0.04
C THR A 71 8.72 -0.09 1.05
N GLY A 72 8.95 -1.41 0.97
CA GLY A 72 8.38 -2.41 1.87
C GLY A 72 8.87 -2.26 3.31
N LEU A 73 8.01 -2.60 4.27
CA LEU A 73 8.28 -2.41 5.71
C LEU A 73 8.83 -3.66 6.41
N VAL A 74 8.92 -4.79 5.68
CA VAL A 74 9.34 -6.10 6.23
C VAL A 74 10.68 -6.59 5.67
N ALA A 75 11.45 -5.70 5.04
CA ALA A 75 12.79 -5.93 4.49
C ALA A 75 12.90 -7.07 3.44
N GLY A 76 11.78 -7.53 2.84
CA GLY A 76 11.76 -8.63 1.87
C GLY A 76 12.57 -8.38 0.58
N SER A 77 12.87 -7.13 0.26
CA SER A 77 13.71 -6.73 -0.89
C SER A 77 15.14 -6.36 -0.50
N THR A 78 15.52 -6.52 0.78
CA THR A 78 16.87 -6.21 1.27
C THR A 78 17.72 -7.50 1.27
N PRO A 79 18.97 -7.49 0.77
CA PRO A 79 19.84 -8.67 0.82
C PRO A 79 20.20 -9.03 2.27
N ASP A 80 20.65 -10.28 2.48
CA ASP A 80 21.19 -10.69 3.78
C ASP A 80 22.60 -10.08 4.06
N ALA A 81 23.14 -10.36 5.23
CA ALA A 81 24.44 -9.84 5.66
C ALA A 81 25.65 -10.57 5.06
N THR A 82 25.47 -11.64 4.28
CA THR A 82 26.56 -12.52 3.81
C THR A 82 27.43 -11.88 2.71
N GLY A 83 26.88 -10.95 1.94
CA GLY A 83 27.57 -10.36 0.79
C GLY A 83 27.66 -11.30 -0.42
N THR A 84 26.86 -12.35 -0.46
CA THR A 84 26.86 -13.36 -1.53
C THR A 84 25.68 -13.26 -2.48
N GLN A 85 24.66 -12.51 -2.12
CA GLN A 85 23.44 -12.35 -2.91
C GLN A 85 23.58 -11.26 -3.96
N VAL A 86 22.92 -11.43 -5.11
CA VAL A 86 22.79 -10.42 -6.15
C VAL A 86 21.44 -9.75 -6.01
N VAL A 87 21.40 -8.41 -5.89
CA VAL A 87 20.16 -7.64 -5.96
C VAL A 87 19.81 -7.40 -7.43
N LEU A 88 18.59 -7.76 -7.84
CA LEU A 88 18.07 -7.52 -9.20
C LEU A 88 17.07 -6.37 -9.15
N SER A 89 17.50 -5.20 -9.63
CA SER A 89 16.66 -4.00 -9.63
C SER A 89 15.97 -3.79 -10.98
N LEU A 90 14.64 -3.69 -10.95
CA LEU A 90 13.81 -3.53 -12.16
C LEU A 90 13.60 -2.07 -12.57
N ARG A 91 14.27 -1.10 -11.93
CA ARG A 91 14.06 0.35 -12.18
C ARG A 91 14.26 0.81 -13.62
N ARG A 92 14.98 0.04 -14.47
CA ARG A 92 15.14 0.35 -15.89
C ARG A 92 13.98 -0.12 -16.76
N MET A 93 13.17 -1.03 -16.25
CA MET A 93 11.97 -1.54 -16.93
C MET A 93 10.77 -0.68 -16.53
N ASN A 94 10.67 0.53 -17.05
CA ASN A 94 9.73 1.56 -16.61
C ASN A 94 8.88 2.17 -17.73
N ALA A 95 8.72 1.44 -18.84
CA ALA A 95 7.90 1.89 -19.95
C ALA A 95 6.43 1.52 -19.80
N VAL A 96 5.53 2.42 -20.20
CA VAL A 96 4.15 2.09 -20.54
C VAL A 96 4.15 1.55 -21.97
N ARG A 97 3.92 0.24 -22.11
CA ARG A 97 4.02 -0.47 -23.41
C ARG A 97 2.81 -0.20 -24.30
N ALA A 98 1.61 -0.12 -23.71
CA ALA A 98 0.37 0.12 -24.44
C ALA A 98 -0.73 0.66 -23.52
N ILE A 99 -1.64 1.42 -24.10
CA ILE A 99 -2.93 1.78 -23.49
C ILE A 99 -4.03 1.35 -24.47
N ASP A 100 -5.03 0.62 -23.99
CA ASP A 100 -6.22 0.23 -24.75
C ASP A 100 -7.45 0.91 -24.14
N PRO A 101 -7.88 2.07 -24.66
CA PRO A 101 -9.03 2.80 -24.15
C PRO A 101 -10.35 2.04 -24.29
N GLN A 102 -10.51 1.19 -25.30
CA GLN A 102 -11.75 0.44 -25.50
C GLN A 102 -11.91 -0.69 -24.50
N ASN A 103 -10.79 -1.34 -24.15
CA ASN A 103 -10.76 -2.38 -23.13
C ASN A 103 -10.54 -1.79 -21.72
N MET A 104 -10.26 -0.49 -21.60
CA MET A 104 -9.88 0.19 -20.35
C MET A 104 -8.75 -0.56 -19.64
N THR A 105 -7.63 -0.71 -20.31
CA THR A 105 -6.43 -1.35 -19.79
C THR A 105 -5.17 -0.62 -20.22
N PHE A 106 -4.12 -0.79 -19.47
CA PHE A 106 -2.76 -0.47 -19.92
C PHE A 106 -1.79 -1.61 -19.61
N THR A 107 -0.80 -1.80 -20.47
CA THR A 107 0.28 -2.76 -20.25
C THR A 107 1.55 -1.98 -19.93
N VAL A 108 2.14 -2.28 -18.77
CA VAL A 108 3.23 -1.51 -18.18
C VAL A 108 4.35 -2.42 -17.68
N GLU A 109 5.56 -1.92 -17.65
CA GLU A 109 6.70 -2.63 -17.09
C GLU A 109 6.76 -2.52 -15.58
N ALA A 110 7.33 -3.53 -14.93
CA ALA A 110 7.31 -3.70 -13.46
C ALA A 110 8.02 -2.61 -12.67
N GLY A 111 8.98 -1.91 -13.28
CA GLY A 111 9.70 -0.79 -12.66
C GLY A 111 9.00 0.56 -12.79
N CYS A 112 7.82 0.65 -13.41
CA CYS A 112 7.04 1.88 -13.45
C CYS A 112 6.66 2.31 -12.03
N ILE A 113 6.88 3.60 -11.73
CA ILE A 113 6.46 4.21 -10.46
C ILE A 113 4.94 4.37 -10.46
N LEU A 114 4.28 4.05 -9.35
CA LEU A 114 2.82 4.08 -9.23
C LEU A 114 2.23 5.45 -9.57
N GLN A 115 2.76 6.53 -9.00
CA GLN A 115 2.32 7.89 -9.29
C GLN A 115 2.42 8.25 -10.78
N THR A 116 3.46 7.78 -11.46
CA THR A 116 3.58 7.98 -12.93
C THR A 116 2.47 7.26 -13.68
N LEU A 117 2.08 6.05 -13.24
CA LEU A 117 0.99 5.30 -13.86
C LEU A 117 -0.37 5.95 -13.63
N GLN A 118 -0.60 6.51 -12.45
CA GLN A 118 -1.80 7.29 -12.15
C GLN A 118 -1.89 8.53 -13.05
N GLN A 119 -0.79 9.26 -13.24
CA GLN A 119 -0.72 10.42 -14.14
C GLN A 119 -1.00 10.03 -15.59
N VAL A 120 -0.38 8.97 -16.08
CA VAL A 120 -0.60 8.45 -17.46
C VAL A 120 -2.06 8.03 -17.65
N ALA A 121 -2.67 7.40 -16.65
CA ALA A 121 -4.09 7.04 -16.70
C ALA A 121 -4.98 8.29 -16.76
N ASP A 122 -4.70 9.30 -15.92
CA ASP A 122 -5.46 10.56 -15.87
C ASP A 122 -5.35 11.34 -17.19
N GLU A 123 -4.16 11.44 -17.77
CA GLU A 123 -3.93 12.06 -19.10
C GLU A 123 -4.69 11.34 -20.22
N ALA A 124 -4.91 10.03 -20.08
CA ALA A 124 -5.71 9.22 -21.00
C ALA A 124 -7.22 9.29 -20.72
N GLY A 125 -7.66 10.03 -19.69
CA GLY A 125 -9.07 10.18 -19.29
C GLY A 125 -9.60 9.05 -18.41
N PHE A 126 -8.71 8.30 -17.75
CA PHE A 126 -9.04 7.17 -16.88
C PHE A 126 -8.52 7.37 -15.46
N LEU A 127 -8.98 6.49 -14.57
CA LEU A 127 -8.49 6.33 -13.21
C LEU A 127 -7.73 5.00 -13.10
N PHE A 128 -6.52 5.01 -12.53
CA PHE A 128 -5.87 3.83 -11.98
C PHE A 128 -5.95 3.90 -10.44
N PRO A 129 -6.84 3.11 -9.79
CA PRO A 129 -7.27 3.37 -8.42
C PRO A 129 -6.40 2.73 -7.33
N LEU A 130 -5.20 2.26 -7.63
CA LEU A 130 -4.26 1.86 -6.60
C LEU A 130 -3.67 3.12 -5.97
N SER A 131 -3.96 3.38 -4.68
CA SER A 131 -3.48 4.57 -3.95
C SER A 131 -2.97 4.18 -2.57
N LEU A 132 -1.71 4.48 -2.30
CA LEU A 132 -1.00 4.13 -1.06
C LEU A 132 0.10 5.14 -0.74
N GLY A 133 0.56 5.20 0.51
CA GLY A 133 1.47 6.25 1.00
C GLY A 133 2.84 6.34 0.32
N ALA A 134 3.25 5.36 -0.49
CA ALA A 134 4.55 5.32 -1.16
C ALA A 134 4.46 5.54 -2.68
N GLU A 135 3.39 6.14 -3.19
CA GLU A 135 3.09 6.30 -4.64
C GLU A 135 4.26 6.86 -5.45
N GLY A 136 4.96 7.86 -4.92
CA GLY A 136 6.06 8.54 -5.60
C GLY A 136 7.34 7.72 -5.73
N SER A 137 7.43 6.53 -5.11
CA SER A 137 8.67 5.74 -5.08
C SER A 137 8.46 4.23 -5.22
N CYS A 138 7.29 3.69 -4.87
CA CYS A 138 6.98 2.29 -5.11
C CYS A 138 6.83 2.00 -6.61
N THR A 139 7.04 0.75 -6.99
CA THR A 139 6.91 0.32 -8.38
C THR A 139 5.80 -0.71 -8.51
N ILE A 140 5.14 -0.75 -9.68
CA ILE A 140 3.99 -1.63 -9.90
C ILE A 140 4.35 -3.11 -9.76
N GLY A 141 5.55 -3.52 -10.14
CA GLY A 141 6.01 -4.90 -9.93
C GLY A 141 6.15 -5.25 -8.46
N GLY A 142 6.59 -4.29 -7.63
CA GLY A 142 6.62 -4.43 -6.16
C GLY A 142 5.21 -4.49 -5.58
N ASN A 143 4.31 -3.61 -6.02
CA ASN A 143 2.91 -3.61 -5.56
C ASN A 143 2.19 -4.93 -5.88
N LEU A 144 2.42 -5.49 -7.07
CA LEU A 144 1.89 -6.80 -7.45
C LEU A 144 2.56 -7.93 -6.65
N ALA A 145 3.89 -7.90 -6.51
CA ALA A 145 4.63 -8.93 -5.77
C ALA A 145 4.19 -9.03 -4.30
N THR A 146 3.76 -7.93 -3.69
CA THR A 146 3.26 -7.89 -2.31
C THR A 146 1.72 -7.91 -2.22
N ASN A 147 1.01 -7.95 -3.35
CA ASN A 147 -0.43 -7.75 -3.42
C ASN A 147 -0.87 -6.51 -2.62
N ALA A 148 -0.23 -5.38 -2.90
CA ALA A 148 -0.42 -4.15 -2.15
C ALA A 148 -1.89 -3.69 -2.16
N GLY A 149 -2.37 -3.30 -0.99
CA GLY A 149 -3.62 -2.58 -0.81
C GLY A 149 -3.37 -1.07 -0.72
N GLY A 150 -4.40 -0.35 -0.31
CA GLY A 150 -4.35 1.09 -0.10
C GLY A 150 -5.70 1.63 0.32
N THR A 151 -5.92 2.93 0.14
CA THR A 151 -7.11 3.62 0.65
C THR A 151 -8.40 3.30 -0.11
N GLN A 152 -8.30 2.76 -1.34
CA GLN A 152 -9.46 2.52 -2.22
C GLN A 152 -9.81 1.02 -2.39
N VAL A 153 -9.24 0.16 -1.55
CA VAL A 153 -9.47 -1.30 -1.60
C VAL A 153 -10.94 -1.65 -1.41
N VAL A 154 -11.68 -0.91 -0.58
CA VAL A 154 -13.11 -1.13 -0.34
C VAL A 154 -13.94 -1.16 -1.64
N ARG A 155 -13.52 -0.43 -2.69
CA ARG A 155 -14.19 -0.41 -3.99
C ARG A 155 -13.49 -1.24 -5.05
N TYR A 156 -12.18 -1.13 -5.15
CA TYR A 156 -11.43 -1.61 -6.32
C TYR A 156 -10.60 -2.86 -6.05
N GLY A 157 -10.52 -3.29 -4.78
CA GLY A 157 -9.66 -4.40 -4.38
C GLY A 157 -8.19 -4.03 -4.30
N ASN A 158 -7.36 -5.01 -3.99
CA ASN A 158 -5.90 -4.89 -3.95
C ASN A 158 -5.29 -4.91 -5.36
N ALA A 159 -3.97 -4.85 -5.46
CA ALA A 159 -3.24 -4.93 -6.72
C ALA A 159 -3.61 -6.17 -7.57
N ARG A 160 -3.97 -7.29 -6.93
CA ARG A 160 -4.46 -8.53 -7.56
C ARG A 160 -5.71 -8.29 -8.39
N GLU A 161 -6.72 -7.64 -7.81
CA GLU A 161 -8.00 -7.36 -8.47
C GLU A 161 -7.84 -6.39 -9.64
N LEU A 162 -6.82 -5.55 -9.61
CA LEU A 162 -6.50 -4.60 -10.68
C LEU A 162 -5.69 -5.22 -11.82
N CYS A 163 -5.15 -6.42 -11.66
CA CYS A 163 -4.31 -7.09 -12.65
C CYS A 163 -5.10 -8.06 -13.52
N LEU A 164 -4.93 -7.98 -14.86
CA LEU A 164 -5.50 -8.92 -15.83
C LEU A 164 -4.48 -9.90 -16.39
N GLY A 165 -3.22 -9.51 -16.46
CA GLY A 165 -2.17 -10.35 -17.01
C GLY A 165 -0.80 -10.00 -16.48
N LEU A 166 0.11 -10.98 -16.49
CA LEU A 166 1.50 -10.82 -16.04
C LEU A 166 2.47 -11.38 -17.05
N GLU A 167 3.64 -10.75 -17.12
CA GLU A 167 4.85 -11.31 -17.70
C GLU A 167 5.81 -11.62 -16.53
N VAL A 168 6.29 -12.86 -16.45
CA VAL A 168 7.10 -13.32 -15.32
C VAL A 168 8.29 -14.13 -15.80
N VAL A 169 9.45 -13.88 -15.22
CA VAL A 169 10.61 -14.75 -15.34
C VAL A 169 10.65 -15.70 -14.15
N THR A 170 10.55 -17.02 -14.42
CA THR A 170 10.56 -18.05 -13.37
C THR A 170 11.96 -18.26 -12.78
N ALA A 171 12.07 -19.02 -11.69
CA ALA A 171 13.36 -19.38 -11.07
C ALA A 171 14.31 -20.16 -12.01
N GLN A 172 13.78 -20.82 -13.08
CA GLN A 172 14.56 -21.49 -14.10
C GLN A 172 15.02 -20.55 -15.24
N GLY A 173 14.65 -19.26 -15.16
CA GLY A 173 14.90 -18.28 -16.19
C GLY A 173 14.04 -18.50 -17.46
N ALA A 174 12.91 -19.19 -17.33
CA ALA A 174 11.92 -19.26 -18.40
C ALA A 174 11.00 -18.02 -18.33
N LEU A 175 10.70 -17.45 -19.49
CA LEU A 175 9.74 -16.37 -19.60
C LEU A 175 8.33 -16.97 -19.76
N TRP A 176 7.44 -16.63 -18.83
CA TRP A 176 6.01 -16.86 -18.98
C TRP A 176 5.35 -15.54 -19.40
N ASP A 177 4.80 -15.54 -20.59
CA ASP A 177 4.02 -14.43 -21.15
C ASP A 177 2.53 -14.74 -20.97
N GLY A 178 1.95 -14.15 -19.93
CA GLY A 178 0.52 -14.16 -19.64
C GLY A 178 -0.09 -12.75 -19.72
N LEU A 179 0.50 -11.84 -20.51
CA LEU A 179 -0.01 -10.49 -20.72
C LEU A 179 -1.32 -10.53 -21.51
N SER A 180 -2.40 -10.85 -20.81
CA SER A 180 -3.76 -10.88 -21.35
C SER A 180 -4.55 -9.68 -20.85
N GLY A 181 -5.33 -9.04 -21.74
CA GLY A 181 -6.32 -8.02 -21.38
C GLY A 181 -7.73 -8.60 -21.21
N LEU A 182 -7.88 -9.92 -21.16
CA LEU A 182 -9.18 -10.58 -21.05
C LEU A 182 -9.78 -10.34 -19.67
N ARG A 183 -11.00 -9.78 -19.66
CA ARG A 183 -11.79 -9.60 -18.41
C ARG A 183 -12.47 -10.90 -17.96
N LYS A 184 -12.73 -11.80 -18.88
CA LYS A 184 -13.24 -13.15 -18.62
C LYS A 184 -12.28 -14.15 -19.28
N ASP A 185 -11.55 -14.86 -18.46
CA ASP A 185 -10.68 -15.96 -18.87
C ASP A 185 -10.99 -17.18 -17.98
N ASN A 186 -11.60 -18.21 -18.59
CA ASN A 186 -11.95 -19.45 -17.93
C ASN A 186 -11.00 -20.60 -18.33
N THR A 187 -9.85 -20.27 -18.91
CA THR A 187 -8.91 -21.25 -19.49
C THR A 187 -7.90 -21.71 -18.45
N GLY A 188 -8.12 -22.87 -17.86
CA GLY A 188 -7.17 -23.48 -16.91
C GLY A 188 -7.07 -22.79 -15.56
N TYR A 189 -5.93 -22.97 -14.89
CA TYR A 189 -5.62 -22.31 -13.62
C TYR A 189 -5.21 -20.86 -13.83
N ASP A 190 -5.59 -19.99 -12.91
CA ASP A 190 -5.11 -18.61 -12.88
C ASP A 190 -3.68 -18.58 -12.31
N LEU A 191 -2.69 -18.74 -13.18
CA LEU A 191 -1.28 -18.72 -12.78
C LEU A 191 -0.81 -17.35 -12.29
N ARG A 192 -1.47 -16.27 -12.72
CA ARG A 192 -1.23 -14.90 -12.27
C ARG A 192 -1.27 -14.80 -10.76
N ASP A 193 -2.27 -15.43 -10.15
CA ASP A 193 -2.52 -15.41 -8.71
C ASP A 193 -1.50 -16.19 -7.88
N LEU A 194 -0.66 -17.01 -8.52
CA LEU A 194 0.49 -17.63 -7.86
C LEU A 194 1.65 -16.63 -7.68
N PHE A 195 1.83 -15.72 -8.63
CA PHE A 195 2.94 -14.75 -8.59
C PHE A 195 2.58 -13.48 -7.83
N ILE A 196 1.31 -13.05 -7.87
CA ILE A 196 0.84 -11.90 -7.09
C ILE A 196 0.84 -12.27 -5.60
N GLY A 197 1.56 -11.49 -4.79
CA GLY A 197 1.73 -11.77 -3.36
C GLY A 197 2.83 -12.80 -3.05
N SER A 198 3.59 -13.28 -4.06
CA SER A 198 4.70 -14.22 -3.84
C SER A 198 6.02 -13.56 -3.42
N GLU A 199 6.07 -12.23 -3.40
CA GLU A 199 7.25 -11.43 -3.01
C GLU A 199 8.55 -11.81 -3.76
N GLY A 200 8.42 -12.20 -5.03
CA GLY A 200 9.54 -12.61 -5.87
C GLY A 200 10.09 -14.01 -5.60
N THR A 201 9.49 -14.79 -4.69
CA THR A 201 9.97 -16.13 -4.32
C THR A 201 9.66 -17.19 -5.37
N LEU A 202 8.62 -17.00 -6.18
CA LEU A 202 8.23 -17.92 -7.26
C LEU A 202 8.71 -17.48 -8.64
N GLY A 203 8.97 -16.18 -8.82
CA GLY A 203 9.40 -15.58 -10.07
C GLY A 203 9.47 -14.06 -9.98
N ILE A 204 10.02 -13.46 -11.02
CA ILE A 204 10.25 -12.01 -11.10
C ILE A 204 9.22 -11.44 -12.09
N ILE A 205 8.28 -10.63 -11.61
CA ILE A 205 7.31 -9.92 -12.44
C ILE A 205 8.07 -8.86 -13.25
N THR A 206 7.94 -8.89 -14.57
CA THR A 206 8.63 -7.97 -15.49
C THR A 206 7.68 -7.00 -16.18
N ALA A 207 6.39 -7.37 -16.36
CA ALA A 207 5.35 -6.48 -16.84
C ALA A 207 3.97 -6.96 -16.38
N ALA A 208 2.98 -6.07 -16.48
CA ALA A 208 1.59 -6.38 -16.16
C ALA A 208 0.62 -5.66 -17.10
N THR A 209 -0.52 -6.29 -17.37
CA THR A 209 -1.71 -5.66 -17.94
C THR A 209 -2.69 -5.37 -16.81
N LEU A 210 -3.02 -4.10 -16.63
CA LEU A 210 -3.79 -3.60 -15.48
C LEU A 210 -5.09 -2.96 -15.94
N LYS A 211 -6.10 -3.02 -15.06
CA LYS A 211 -7.42 -2.42 -15.30
C LYS A 211 -7.37 -0.91 -15.10
N LEU A 212 -7.98 -0.21 -16.03
CA LEU A 212 -8.36 1.19 -15.87
C LEU A 212 -9.86 1.29 -15.56
N HIS A 213 -10.23 2.36 -14.89
CA HIS A 213 -11.61 2.67 -14.55
C HIS A 213 -12.00 4.04 -15.15
N PRO A 214 -13.29 4.29 -15.41
CA PRO A 214 -13.75 5.63 -15.75
C PRO A 214 -13.32 6.62 -14.67
N ARG A 215 -12.91 7.82 -15.08
CA ARG A 215 -12.66 8.91 -14.15
C ARG A 215 -14.01 9.34 -13.52
N PRO A 216 -14.10 9.44 -12.18
CA PRO A 216 -15.34 9.89 -11.55
C PRO A 216 -15.65 11.33 -11.92
N ALA A 217 -16.95 11.64 -12.08
CA ALA A 217 -17.44 13.00 -12.33
C ALA A 217 -17.34 13.88 -11.07
N ALA A 218 -17.45 13.27 -9.89
CA ALA A 218 -17.32 13.94 -8.60
C ALA A 218 -16.65 13.06 -7.56
N GLN A 219 -15.93 13.69 -6.63
CA GLN A 219 -15.34 13.08 -5.46
C GLN A 219 -15.66 13.93 -4.23
N LEU A 220 -16.27 13.34 -3.21
CA LEU A 220 -16.60 14.03 -1.96
C LEU A 220 -15.96 13.29 -0.78
N THR A 221 -15.52 14.07 0.21
CA THR A 221 -14.90 13.56 1.44
C THR A 221 -15.65 14.09 2.65
N ALA A 222 -15.99 13.21 3.58
CA ALA A 222 -16.54 13.60 4.87
C ALA A 222 -15.65 13.10 6.02
N TRP A 223 -15.65 13.87 7.11
CA TRP A 223 -15.04 13.51 8.39
C TRP A 223 -16.15 13.40 9.42
N VAL A 224 -16.29 12.23 10.06
CA VAL A 224 -17.39 11.92 10.97
C VAL A 224 -16.84 11.54 12.34
N ALA A 225 -17.35 12.17 13.38
CA ALA A 225 -17.01 11.87 14.75
C ALA A 225 -17.96 10.85 15.38
N LEU A 226 -17.41 9.87 16.11
CA LEU A 226 -18.13 8.71 16.63
C LEU A 226 -17.77 8.46 18.11
N ALA A 227 -18.70 7.84 18.84
CA ALA A 227 -18.48 7.47 20.24
C ALA A 227 -17.71 6.15 20.40
N SER A 228 -17.90 5.21 19.47
CA SER A 228 -17.33 3.85 19.57
C SER A 228 -16.89 3.29 18.23
N LEU A 229 -16.13 2.20 18.27
CA LEU A 229 -15.74 1.45 17.09
C LEU A 229 -16.90 0.59 16.56
N GLU A 230 -17.83 0.22 17.44
CA GLU A 230 -19.11 -0.40 17.07
C GLU A 230 -19.95 0.55 16.19
N ASP A 231 -20.01 1.84 16.52
CA ASP A 231 -20.67 2.85 15.68
C ASP A 231 -19.97 3.01 14.33
N ALA A 232 -18.62 2.93 14.30
CA ALA A 232 -17.87 2.98 13.04
C ALA A 232 -18.21 1.80 12.11
N THR A 233 -18.33 0.58 12.66
CA THR A 233 -18.73 -0.60 11.86
C THR A 233 -20.18 -0.53 11.42
N ALA A 234 -21.08 0.01 12.24
CA ALA A 234 -22.48 0.24 11.88
C ALA A 234 -22.60 1.30 10.78
N LEU A 235 -21.83 2.40 10.89
CA LEU A 235 -21.75 3.45 9.88
C LEU A 235 -21.22 2.93 8.55
N LEU A 236 -20.21 2.05 8.56
CA LEU A 236 -19.73 1.39 7.35
C LEU A 236 -20.84 0.58 6.67
N GLY A 237 -21.62 -0.19 7.45
CA GLY A 237 -22.78 -0.92 6.94
C GLY A 237 -23.85 0.01 6.34
N LEU A 238 -24.03 1.19 6.92
CA LEU A 238 -24.91 2.22 6.38
C LEU A 238 -24.34 2.83 5.09
N ALA A 239 -23.04 3.13 5.06
CA ALA A 239 -22.34 3.66 3.89
C ALA A 239 -22.44 2.72 2.69
N HIS A 240 -22.27 1.41 2.89
CA HIS A 240 -22.49 0.42 1.82
C HIS A 240 -23.92 0.45 1.24
N ARG A 241 -24.94 0.71 2.06
CA ARG A 241 -26.33 0.78 1.59
C ARG A 241 -26.64 2.07 0.83
N HIS A 242 -26.12 3.21 1.28
CA HIS A 242 -26.38 4.52 0.69
C HIS A 242 -25.48 4.82 -0.51
N LEU A 243 -24.19 4.51 -0.41
CA LEU A 243 -23.19 4.87 -1.40
C LEU A 243 -22.90 3.73 -2.40
N ALA A 244 -23.21 2.48 -2.03
CA ALA A 244 -23.01 1.30 -2.87
C ALA A 244 -21.60 1.28 -3.53
N ALA A 245 -21.54 1.21 -4.86
CA ALA A 245 -20.30 1.24 -5.61
C ALA A 245 -19.59 2.62 -5.60
N GLY A 246 -20.20 3.64 -5.05
CA GLY A 246 -19.60 4.97 -4.87
C GLY A 246 -18.67 5.06 -3.67
N LEU A 247 -18.78 4.18 -2.67
CA LEU A 247 -17.89 4.17 -1.51
C LEU A 247 -16.47 3.80 -1.94
N THR A 248 -15.53 4.75 -1.89
CA THR A 248 -14.15 4.55 -2.32
C THR A 248 -13.13 4.57 -1.19
N GLY A 249 -13.47 5.17 -0.04
CA GLY A 249 -12.60 5.17 1.14
C GLY A 249 -13.42 5.14 2.42
N PHE A 250 -12.95 4.38 3.42
CA PHE A 250 -13.53 4.35 4.77
C PHE A 250 -12.43 4.07 5.78
N GLU A 251 -11.89 5.17 6.33
CA GLU A 251 -10.74 5.16 7.23
C GLU A 251 -11.18 5.44 8.67
N VAL A 252 -10.71 4.65 9.62
CA VAL A 252 -10.98 4.84 11.04
C VAL A 252 -9.72 5.30 11.77
N MET A 253 -9.87 6.20 12.75
CA MET A 253 -8.77 6.78 13.53
C MET A 253 -9.19 6.97 14.97
N ASN A 254 -8.40 6.45 15.93
CA ASN A 254 -8.68 6.69 17.34
C ASN A 254 -8.18 8.06 17.80
N GLN A 255 -8.74 8.52 18.92
CA GLN A 255 -8.42 9.81 19.52
C GLN A 255 -6.92 10.02 19.74
N PHE A 256 -6.21 8.99 20.22
CA PHE A 256 -4.78 9.12 20.50
C PHE A 256 -3.96 9.30 19.21
N ALA A 257 -4.26 8.56 18.14
CA ALA A 257 -3.59 8.72 16.84
C ALA A 257 -3.76 10.15 16.30
N LEU A 258 -4.98 10.69 16.40
CA LEU A 258 -5.29 12.06 15.96
C LEU A 258 -4.61 13.11 16.86
N GLY A 259 -4.51 12.83 18.16
CA GLY A 259 -3.78 13.66 19.11
C GLY A 259 -2.28 13.75 18.82
N LEU A 260 -1.67 12.70 18.24
CA LEU A 260 -0.29 12.75 17.76
C LEU A 260 -0.14 13.70 16.57
N VAL A 261 -1.09 13.67 15.64
CA VAL A 261 -1.08 14.61 14.50
C VAL A 261 -1.23 16.06 14.97
N ASP A 262 -2.19 16.34 15.84
CA ASP A 262 -2.38 17.69 16.42
C ASP A 262 -1.13 18.19 17.16
N ARG A 263 -0.40 17.29 17.84
CA ARG A 263 0.84 17.62 18.57
C ARG A 263 2.01 17.93 17.66
N HIS A 264 2.27 17.04 16.68
CA HIS A 264 3.48 17.09 15.84
C HIS A 264 3.29 17.90 14.56
N TYR A 265 2.03 18.06 14.09
CA TYR A 265 1.63 18.79 12.89
C TYR A 265 0.48 19.78 13.16
N PRO A 266 0.65 20.73 14.10
CA PRO A 266 -0.45 21.60 14.55
C PRO A 266 -1.04 22.48 13.43
N GLN A 267 -0.33 22.66 12.33
CA GLN A 267 -0.82 23.38 11.14
C GLN A 267 -1.97 22.65 10.44
N LEU A 268 -2.14 21.35 10.63
CA LEU A 268 -3.20 20.54 9.98
C LEU A 268 -4.58 20.72 10.63
N ARG A 269 -4.65 21.22 11.86
CA ARG A 269 -5.91 21.54 12.57
C ARG A 269 -6.91 20.38 12.55
N VAL A 270 -6.54 19.28 13.20
CA VAL A 270 -7.37 18.07 13.27
C VAL A 270 -8.76 18.38 13.86
N PRO A 271 -9.86 18.10 13.13
CA PRO A 271 -11.19 18.43 13.63
C PRO A 271 -11.72 17.40 14.63
N MET A 272 -12.53 17.84 15.61
CA MET A 272 -13.39 17.04 16.52
C MET A 272 -12.70 15.96 17.37
N TRP A 273 -11.38 15.79 17.28
CA TRP A 273 -10.68 14.67 17.91
C TRP A 273 -10.66 14.70 19.46
N ARG A 274 -10.79 15.90 20.07
CA ARG A 274 -10.68 16.03 21.54
C ARG A 274 -11.92 15.52 22.25
N GLU A 275 -13.07 15.66 21.62
CA GLU A 275 -14.39 15.38 22.18
C GLU A 275 -14.86 13.95 21.89
N HIS A 276 -14.24 13.26 20.93
CA HIS A 276 -14.70 11.98 20.43
C HIS A 276 -13.61 10.91 20.45
N ALA A 277 -14.00 9.68 20.80
CA ALA A 277 -13.07 8.55 20.89
C ALA A 277 -12.55 8.09 19.52
N TRP A 278 -13.39 8.23 18.49
CA TRP A 278 -13.11 7.81 17.12
C TRP A 278 -13.54 8.84 16.10
N CYS A 279 -12.79 8.92 15.02
CA CYS A 279 -13.20 9.64 13.81
C CYS A 279 -13.08 8.71 12.61
N VAL A 280 -13.95 8.94 11.63
CA VAL A 280 -13.94 8.23 10.33
C VAL A 280 -13.83 9.24 9.21
N LEU A 281 -12.97 8.96 8.23
CA LEU A 281 -12.94 9.64 6.95
C LEU A 281 -13.64 8.75 5.92
N ILE A 282 -14.65 9.29 5.24
CA ILE A 282 -15.41 8.61 4.21
C ILE A 282 -15.18 9.32 2.88
N GLU A 283 -14.89 8.54 1.83
CA GLU A 283 -14.78 9.06 0.47
C GLU A 283 -15.83 8.42 -0.44
N LEU A 284 -16.51 9.25 -1.19
CA LEU A 284 -17.46 8.90 -2.24
C LEU A 284 -16.91 9.36 -3.60
N SER A 285 -16.86 8.46 -4.58
CA SER A 285 -16.63 8.79 -5.98
C SER A 285 -17.87 8.48 -6.80
N ASP A 286 -18.40 9.48 -7.47
CA ASP A 286 -19.62 9.40 -8.26
C ASP A 286 -19.32 9.59 -9.75
N ASN A 287 -20.00 8.84 -10.61
CA ASN A 287 -19.83 8.91 -12.07
C ASN A 287 -20.91 9.76 -12.75
N GLU A 288 -21.93 10.23 -12.02
CA GLU A 288 -23.05 11.00 -12.58
C GLU A 288 -22.80 12.51 -12.45
N SER A 289 -22.75 13.02 -11.22
CA SER A 289 -22.56 14.45 -10.97
C SER A 289 -22.20 14.75 -9.51
N GLU A 290 -21.73 15.98 -9.26
CA GLU A 290 -21.51 16.46 -7.90
C GLU A 290 -22.81 16.57 -7.09
N ASP A 291 -23.92 17.03 -7.71
CA ASP A 291 -25.21 17.13 -7.05
C ASP A 291 -25.73 15.75 -6.61
N HIS A 292 -25.56 14.73 -7.45
CA HIS A 292 -25.93 13.36 -7.10
C HIS A 292 -25.07 12.83 -5.96
N ALA A 293 -23.76 13.02 -6.02
CA ALA A 293 -22.84 12.65 -4.95
C ALA A 293 -23.21 13.30 -3.61
N ARG A 294 -23.52 14.61 -3.65
CA ARG A 294 -23.90 15.40 -2.47
C ARG A 294 -25.19 14.87 -1.85
N ALA A 295 -26.22 14.61 -2.66
CA ALA A 295 -27.47 14.05 -2.17
C ALA A 295 -27.30 12.67 -1.51
N GLN A 296 -26.44 11.81 -2.06
CA GLN A 296 -26.12 10.52 -1.44
C GLN A 296 -25.42 10.68 -0.08
N PHE A 297 -24.45 11.60 0.02
CA PHE A 297 -23.76 11.88 1.27
C PHE A 297 -24.69 12.46 2.34
N GLU A 298 -25.54 13.43 1.95
CA GLU A 298 -26.53 14.01 2.86
C GLU A 298 -27.47 12.94 3.42
N GLY A 299 -28.01 12.07 2.56
CA GLY A 299 -28.87 10.97 2.99
C GLY A 299 -28.17 9.95 3.91
N LEU A 300 -26.88 9.67 3.67
CA LEU A 300 -26.08 8.85 4.58
C LEU A 300 -25.95 9.51 5.96
N LEU A 301 -25.53 10.78 5.99
CA LEU A 301 -25.28 11.50 7.24
C LEU A 301 -26.56 11.76 8.04
N GLU A 302 -27.67 12.16 7.38
CA GLU A 302 -28.98 12.28 8.03
C GLU A 302 -29.37 10.98 8.73
N THR A 303 -29.29 9.86 8.02
CA THR A 303 -29.61 8.55 8.60
C THR A 303 -28.65 8.17 9.74
N ALA A 304 -27.37 8.50 9.62
CA ALA A 304 -26.38 8.24 10.69
C ALA A 304 -26.68 9.06 11.97
N PHE A 305 -27.08 10.32 11.82
CA PHE A 305 -27.50 11.17 12.95
C PHE A 305 -28.80 10.68 13.58
N GLU A 306 -29.82 10.34 12.77
CA GLU A 306 -31.11 9.81 13.25
C GLU A 306 -30.95 8.51 14.05
N GLN A 307 -29.98 7.65 13.66
CA GLN A 307 -29.67 6.41 14.36
C GLN A 307 -28.72 6.60 15.54
N GLY A 308 -28.21 7.82 15.77
CA GLY A 308 -27.26 8.12 16.85
C GLY A 308 -25.87 7.52 16.63
N LEU A 309 -25.53 7.13 15.41
CA LEU A 309 -24.20 6.60 15.06
C LEU A 309 -23.17 7.72 14.92
N ALA A 310 -23.54 8.85 14.35
CA ALA A 310 -22.68 10.01 14.20
C ALA A 310 -22.98 11.05 15.30
N ALA A 311 -21.92 11.57 15.93
CA ALA A 311 -22.02 12.65 16.91
C ALA A 311 -21.90 14.03 16.26
N ASP A 312 -21.01 14.15 15.26
CA ASP A 312 -20.79 15.36 14.45
C ASP A 312 -20.16 14.97 13.10
N ALA A 313 -20.28 15.84 12.09
CA ALA A 313 -19.71 15.59 10.77
C ALA A 313 -19.33 16.88 10.03
N ILE A 314 -18.27 16.80 9.23
CA ILE A 314 -17.83 17.82 8.29
C ILE A 314 -17.78 17.19 6.90
N VAL A 315 -18.46 17.80 5.93
CA VAL A 315 -18.31 17.47 4.50
C VAL A 315 -17.41 18.51 3.86
N ALA A 316 -16.37 18.07 3.15
CA ALA A 316 -15.47 18.98 2.45
C ALA A 316 -16.21 19.74 1.36
N GLU A 317 -16.11 21.07 1.39
CA GLU A 317 -16.74 21.98 0.41
C GLU A 317 -15.83 22.32 -0.77
N SER A 318 -14.58 21.85 -0.72
CA SER A 318 -13.58 22.07 -1.77
C SER A 318 -12.56 20.93 -1.83
N LEU A 319 -11.91 20.78 -3.00
CA LEU A 319 -10.81 19.83 -3.17
C LEU A 319 -9.67 20.08 -2.16
N LYS A 320 -9.42 21.36 -1.80
CA LYS A 320 -8.43 21.67 -0.79
C LYS A 320 -8.80 21.11 0.58
N GLN A 321 -10.05 21.27 1.02
CA GLN A 321 -10.51 20.71 2.29
C GLN A 321 -10.46 19.17 2.28
N ALA A 322 -10.88 18.54 1.20
CA ALA A 322 -10.78 17.09 1.04
C ALA A 322 -9.33 16.62 1.17
N HIS A 323 -8.41 17.27 0.47
CA HIS A 323 -6.98 17.01 0.57
C HIS A 323 -6.43 17.25 1.99
N ASP A 324 -6.84 18.31 2.66
CA ASP A 324 -6.41 18.60 4.04
C ASP A 324 -6.88 17.50 5.02
N LEU A 325 -8.10 16.97 4.86
CA LEU A 325 -8.61 15.85 5.66
C LEU A 325 -7.82 14.55 5.41
N TRP A 326 -7.53 14.22 4.16
CA TRP A 326 -6.68 13.09 3.82
C TRP A 326 -5.26 13.27 4.36
N HIS A 327 -4.70 14.46 4.27
CA HIS A 327 -3.36 14.77 4.78
C HIS A 327 -3.26 14.55 6.30
N ILE A 328 -4.33 14.85 7.07
CA ILE A 328 -4.40 14.49 8.49
C ILE A 328 -4.26 12.96 8.67
N ARG A 329 -5.07 12.20 7.91
CA ARG A 329 -5.06 10.72 7.99
C ARG A 329 -3.68 10.13 7.63
N GLU A 330 -3.07 10.60 6.58
CA GLU A 330 -1.77 10.14 6.10
C GLU A 330 -0.63 10.52 7.04
N SER A 331 -0.73 11.66 7.73
CA SER A 331 0.26 12.15 8.68
C SER A 331 0.36 11.33 9.96
N ILE A 332 -0.60 10.45 10.28
CA ILE A 332 -0.57 9.63 11.50
C ILE A 332 0.71 8.80 11.59
N THR A 333 1.12 8.18 10.49
CA THR A 333 2.33 7.33 10.47
C THR A 333 3.61 8.13 10.77
N LEU A 334 3.69 9.36 10.27
CA LEU A 334 4.81 10.26 10.51
C LEU A 334 4.76 10.83 11.93
N ALA A 335 3.59 11.27 12.39
CA ALA A 335 3.38 11.77 13.75
C ALA A 335 3.73 10.71 14.80
N GLN A 336 3.40 9.44 14.53
CA GLN A 336 3.80 8.33 15.38
C GLN A 336 5.32 8.12 15.41
N ALA A 337 6.01 8.33 14.30
CA ALA A 337 7.47 8.24 14.25
C ALA A 337 8.14 9.39 15.04
N GLU A 338 7.60 10.60 14.95
CA GLU A 338 8.06 11.76 15.75
C GLU A 338 7.82 11.59 17.26
N GLU A 339 6.74 10.90 17.67
CA GLU A 339 6.49 10.57 19.08
C GLU A 339 7.52 9.58 19.64
N GLY A 340 8.23 8.86 18.79
CA GLY A 340 9.32 7.96 19.17
C GLY A 340 9.15 6.53 18.64
N VAL A 341 10.01 5.62 19.13
CA VAL A 341 10.00 4.22 18.71
C VAL A 341 8.70 3.53 19.16
N ASN A 342 8.19 2.66 18.30
CA ASN A 342 6.90 2.01 18.45
C ASN A 342 6.93 0.58 17.88
N VAL A 343 5.96 -0.24 18.27
CA VAL A 343 5.69 -1.55 17.67
C VAL A 343 4.51 -1.41 16.72
N LYS A 344 4.68 -1.83 15.48
CA LYS A 344 3.66 -1.72 14.43
C LYS A 344 3.14 -3.10 14.07
N HIS A 345 1.82 -3.22 14.07
CA HIS A 345 1.13 -4.40 13.60
C HIS A 345 0.17 -3.97 12.49
N ASP A 346 0.28 -4.64 11.35
CA ASP A 346 -0.62 -4.49 10.22
C ASP A 346 -1.44 -5.77 10.13
N ILE A 347 -2.73 -5.67 10.52
CA ILE A 347 -3.59 -6.84 10.72
C ILE A 347 -4.82 -6.76 9.84
N SER A 348 -5.30 -7.91 9.39
CA SER A 348 -6.57 -8.05 8.66
C SER A 348 -7.46 -9.06 9.37
N ILE A 349 -8.66 -8.61 9.70
CA ILE A 349 -9.69 -9.43 10.34
C ILE A 349 -11.07 -9.10 9.75
N PRO A 350 -12.05 -10.00 9.82
CA PRO A 350 -13.40 -9.67 9.39
C PRO A 350 -13.90 -8.40 10.09
N VAL A 351 -14.44 -7.45 9.31
CA VAL A 351 -14.91 -6.14 9.81
C VAL A 351 -15.80 -6.29 11.06
N SER A 352 -16.72 -7.27 11.04
CA SER A 352 -17.63 -7.54 12.18
C SER A 352 -16.92 -7.95 13.48
N ARG A 353 -15.64 -8.33 13.43
CA ARG A 353 -14.85 -8.76 14.59
C ARG A 353 -13.89 -7.67 15.08
N ILE A 354 -13.76 -6.59 14.35
CA ILE A 354 -12.81 -5.51 14.70
C ILE A 354 -13.09 -4.89 16.06
N PRO A 355 -14.34 -4.52 16.44
CA PRO A 355 -14.60 -3.94 17.75
C PRO A 355 -14.24 -4.89 18.90
N ASP A 356 -14.62 -6.17 18.81
CA ASP A 356 -14.28 -7.18 19.80
C ASP A 356 -12.78 -7.37 19.94
N PHE A 357 -12.08 -7.50 18.78
CA PHE A 357 -10.63 -7.66 18.76
C PHE A 357 -9.91 -6.49 19.43
N VAL A 358 -10.26 -5.25 19.07
CA VAL A 358 -9.62 -4.06 19.66
C VAL A 358 -9.86 -4.01 21.17
N ARG A 359 -11.08 -4.25 21.63
CA ARG A 359 -11.42 -4.27 23.05
C ARG A 359 -10.63 -5.33 23.82
N GLU A 360 -10.55 -6.56 23.29
CA GLU A 360 -9.84 -7.67 23.93
C GLU A 360 -8.32 -7.45 23.94
N ALA A 361 -7.76 -7.00 22.80
CA ALA A 361 -6.34 -6.75 22.65
C ALA A 361 -5.87 -5.56 23.52
N ASP A 362 -6.63 -4.45 23.55
CA ASP A 362 -6.35 -3.29 24.40
C ASP A 362 -6.34 -3.70 25.88
N ALA A 363 -7.33 -4.49 26.30
CA ALA A 363 -7.41 -4.98 27.69
C ALA A 363 -6.22 -5.88 28.05
N ALA A 364 -5.85 -6.82 27.18
CA ALA A 364 -4.74 -7.73 27.39
C ALA A 364 -3.39 -6.99 27.44
N LEU A 365 -3.17 -6.05 26.54
CA LEU A 365 -1.95 -5.25 26.50
C LEU A 365 -1.84 -4.29 27.66
N ALA A 366 -2.94 -3.63 28.05
CA ALA A 366 -2.97 -2.74 29.22
C ALA A 366 -2.66 -3.49 30.52
N ALA A 367 -3.11 -4.75 30.64
CA ALA A 367 -2.80 -5.61 31.80
C ALA A 367 -1.34 -6.07 31.82
N GLY A 368 -0.79 -6.40 30.63
CA GLY A 368 0.60 -6.87 30.49
C GLY A 368 1.64 -5.76 30.52
N VAL A 369 1.28 -4.58 30.04
CA VAL A 369 2.18 -3.42 29.88
C VAL A 369 1.49 -2.16 30.40
N PRO A 370 1.54 -1.89 31.69
CA PRO A 370 0.91 -0.69 32.25
C PRO A 370 1.41 0.60 31.61
N GLY A 371 0.47 1.45 31.17
CA GLY A 371 0.78 2.74 30.53
C GLY A 371 1.08 2.65 29.03
N VAL A 372 0.94 1.48 28.39
CA VAL A 372 0.97 1.36 26.92
C VAL A 372 -0.06 2.28 26.28
N ARG A 373 0.28 2.87 25.12
CA ARG A 373 -0.58 3.82 24.42
C ARG A 373 -0.93 3.24 23.04
N PHE A 374 -2.24 3.21 22.72
CA PHE A 374 -2.75 2.57 21.51
C PHE A 374 -2.88 3.57 20.38
N VAL A 375 -2.26 3.28 19.22
CA VAL A 375 -2.37 4.05 18.00
C VAL A 375 -3.10 3.19 16.97
N ASN A 376 -4.44 3.23 17.02
CA ASN A 376 -5.31 2.41 16.18
C ASN A 376 -5.93 3.29 15.09
N PHE A 377 -5.62 2.97 13.85
CA PHE A 377 -6.17 3.61 12.66
C PHE A 377 -6.08 2.64 11.48
N GLY A 378 -6.78 2.90 10.40
CA GLY A 378 -6.65 2.06 9.22
C GLY A 378 -7.89 1.99 8.35
N HIS A 379 -7.85 1.04 7.44
CA HIS A 379 -8.81 0.83 6.37
C HIS A 379 -9.97 -0.05 6.87
N LEU A 380 -10.88 0.54 7.67
CA LEU A 380 -12.01 -0.23 8.22
C LEU A 380 -12.87 -0.85 7.11
N GLY A 381 -12.95 -0.17 5.94
CA GLY A 381 -13.73 -0.60 4.80
C GLY A 381 -13.37 -2.00 4.26
N ASP A 382 -12.12 -2.42 4.42
CA ASP A 382 -11.61 -3.72 3.96
C ASP A 382 -11.15 -4.65 5.09
N GLY A 383 -11.27 -4.19 6.35
CA GLY A 383 -10.91 -4.99 7.52
C GLY A 383 -9.43 -4.95 7.91
N ASN A 384 -8.65 -4.04 7.33
CA ASN A 384 -7.25 -3.84 7.68
C ASN A 384 -7.10 -2.74 8.73
N LEU A 385 -6.39 -3.04 9.81
CA LEU A 385 -6.03 -2.08 10.85
C LEU A 385 -4.53 -2.01 11.07
N HIS A 386 -4.03 -0.78 11.17
CA HIS A 386 -2.72 -0.48 11.76
C HIS A 386 -2.89 -0.45 13.28
N TYR A 387 -2.82 -1.63 13.90
CA TYR A 387 -2.93 -1.80 15.34
C TYR A 387 -1.57 -1.61 16.00
N ASN A 388 -1.17 -0.37 16.17
CA ASN A 388 0.15 -0.01 16.66
C ASN A 388 0.13 0.33 18.15
N ILE A 389 1.24 0.09 18.83
CA ILE A 389 1.44 0.50 20.22
C ILE A 389 2.66 1.39 20.38
N GLN A 390 2.50 2.40 21.22
CA GLN A 390 3.55 3.31 21.64
C GLN A 390 3.98 2.95 23.05
N ALA A 391 5.27 3.09 23.35
CA ALA A 391 5.78 2.90 24.70
C ALA A 391 5.03 3.77 25.72
N PRO A 392 4.96 3.38 27.02
CA PRO A 392 4.52 4.26 28.08
C PRO A 392 5.23 5.62 28.00
N ALA A 393 4.55 6.69 28.44
CA ALA A 393 5.13 8.03 28.42
C ALA A 393 6.38 8.16 29.31
N GLU A 394 6.44 7.37 30.38
CA GLU A 394 7.58 7.26 31.28
C GLU A 394 8.26 5.91 31.06
N GLY A 395 9.59 5.91 30.81
CA GLY A 395 10.37 4.70 30.64
C GLY A 395 11.30 4.73 29.43
N ASP A 396 12.03 3.61 29.23
CA ASP A 396 12.92 3.43 28.06
C ASP A 396 12.13 2.84 26.89
N ALA A 397 11.77 3.68 25.95
CA ALA A 397 11.01 3.29 24.76
C ALA A 397 11.77 2.28 23.86
N ARG A 398 13.13 2.30 23.84
CA ARG A 398 13.91 1.35 23.07
C ARG A 398 13.89 -0.04 23.72
N ALA A 399 14.04 -0.09 25.05
CA ALA A 399 13.92 -1.34 25.80
C ALA A 399 12.51 -1.93 25.66
N PHE A 400 11.46 -1.08 25.67
CA PHE A 400 10.08 -1.49 25.41
C PHE A 400 9.95 -2.19 24.04
N VAL A 401 10.40 -1.56 22.96
CA VAL A 401 10.31 -2.14 21.62
C VAL A 401 11.11 -3.46 21.54
N ALA A 402 12.33 -3.49 22.06
CA ALA A 402 13.15 -4.71 22.04
C ALA A 402 12.52 -5.90 22.81
N ALA A 403 11.63 -5.62 23.78
CA ALA A 403 10.94 -6.65 24.54
C ALA A 403 9.61 -7.12 23.91
N HIS A 404 9.04 -6.37 22.97
CA HIS A 404 7.66 -6.57 22.48
C HIS A 404 7.54 -6.64 20.94
N GLU A 405 8.63 -6.48 20.19
CA GLU A 405 8.67 -6.58 18.73
C GLU A 405 8.83 -8.04 18.19
#